data_7a0d9f03d4a922b8acc8e167e1c804dc
#
_entry.id   7a0d9f03d4a922b8acc8e167e1c804dc
#
_cell.length_a   1.000
_cell.length_b   1.000
_cell.length_c   1.000
_cell.angle_alpha   90.00
_cell.angle_beta   90.00
_cell.angle_gamma   90.00
#
_symmetry.space_group_name_H-M   'P 1'
#
loop_
_entity.id
_entity.type
_entity.pdbx_description
1 polymer ?
#
loop_
_entity_poly.entity_id
_entity_poly.type
_entity_poly.pdbx_seq_one_letter_code
_entity_poly.pdbx_strand_id
1 'polypeptide(L)'
;MPIWNATPIEQVPELSLARWTIREVQPRNTRHLVGYNLTEQEGRVSSRITDYDAERRRVTTESGRVYELVGDPGYNGDAEYVWKNWLRLLGAEAAAWSDVTHDYLHKE
;
A
#
# COMPACT_ATOMS: atom_id res chain seq x y z
N MET A 1 -18.28 -3.37 9.25
CA MET A 1 -17.83 -3.69 7.91
C MET A 1 -16.47 -3.05 7.61
N PRO A 2 -15.59 -3.80 7.03
CA PRO A 2 -14.29 -3.21 6.73
C PRO A 2 -14.44 -2.11 5.71
N ILE A 3 -13.65 -1.12 5.89
CA ILE A 3 -13.72 0.05 5.05
C ILE A 3 -13.34 -0.27 3.61
N TRP A 4 -12.49 -1.23 3.44
CA TRP A 4 -12.05 -1.60 2.09
C TRP A 4 -12.43 -3.04 1.81
N ASN A 5 -13.55 -3.38 1.97
CA ASN A 5 -14.22 -4.61 1.59
C ASN A 5 -13.56 -5.28 0.38
N ALA A 6 -12.32 -5.65 0.51
CA ALA A 6 -11.50 -6.09 -0.61
C ALA A 6 -11.93 -7.46 -1.10
N THR A 7 -11.73 -7.68 -2.41
CA THR A 7 -11.94 -8.99 -3.01
C THR A 7 -11.04 -10.00 -2.33
N PRO A 8 -11.55 -11.21 -2.04
CA PRO A 8 -10.71 -12.23 -1.43
C PRO A 8 -9.47 -12.52 -2.25
N ILE A 9 -8.39 -12.80 -1.56
CA ILE A 9 -7.12 -12.99 -2.23
C ILE A 9 -7.13 -14.21 -3.16
N GLU A 10 -7.96 -15.19 -2.88
CA GLU A 10 -8.07 -16.35 -3.75
C GLU A 10 -8.56 -15.96 -5.13
N GLN A 11 -9.35 -14.89 -5.22
CA GLN A 11 -9.90 -14.45 -6.48
C GLN A 11 -9.00 -13.45 -7.18
N VAL A 12 -8.34 -12.60 -6.40
CA VAL A 12 -7.47 -11.55 -6.96
C VAL A 12 -6.18 -11.53 -6.17
N PRO A 13 -5.29 -12.46 -6.46
CA PRO A 13 -4.02 -12.52 -5.70
C PRO A 13 -3.05 -11.42 -6.10
N GLU A 14 -3.25 -10.81 -7.25
CA GLU A 14 -2.32 -9.80 -7.74
C GLU A 14 -3.10 -8.57 -8.18
N LEU A 15 -2.63 -7.40 -7.78
CA LEU A 15 -3.24 -6.14 -8.15
C LEU A 15 -2.20 -5.22 -8.75
N SER A 16 -2.64 -4.32 -9.62
CA SER A 16 -1.77 -3.29 -10.19
C SER A 16 -2.06 -1.98 -9.47
N LEU A 17 -1.02 -1.33 -8.99
CA LEU A 17 -1.15 -0.13 -8.20
C LEU A 17 -0.41 1.02 -8.85
N ALA A 18 -1.12 2.11 -9.11
CA ALA A 18 -0.53 3.32 -9.69
C ALA A 18 -0.54 4.43 -8.66
N ARG A 19 0.25 5.47 -8.91
CA ARG A 19 0.36 6.62 -8.01
C ARG A 19 0.57 6.15 -6.58
N TRP A 20 1.53 5.29 -6.44
CA TRP A 20 1.78 4.59 -5.20
C TRP A 20 2.84 5.28 -4.36
N THR A 21 2.75 5.08 -3.06
CA THR A 21 3.80 5.45 -2.13
C THR A 21 3.91 4.33 -1.11
N ILE A 22 5.02 4.35 -0.38
CA ILE A 22 5.23 3.38 0.69
C ILE A 22 5.43 4.17 1.97
N ARG A 23 4.67 3.82 3.00
CA ARG A 23 4.65 4.57 4.25
C ARG A 23 4.92 3.65 5.43
N GLU A 24 5.74 4.14 6.34
CA GLU A 24 6.08 3.39 7.54
C GLU A 24 5.32 3.96 8.72
N VAL A 25 4.71 3.08 9.52
CA VAL A 25 3.89 3.47 10.65
C VAL A 25 4.61 3.10 11.94
N GLN A 26 4.67 4.08 12.85
CA GLN A 26 5.27 3.87 14.16
C GLN A 26 4.16 3.69 15.19
N PRO A 27 4.40 3.01 16.26
CA PRO A 27 5.65 2.37 16.67
C PRO A 27 5.84 0.97 16.13
N ARG A 28 4.95 0.50 15.29
CA ARG A 28 5.01 -0.87 14.77
C ARG A 28 6.17 -1.13 13.83
N ASN A 29 6.67 -0.07 13.20
CA ASN A 29 7.71 -0.18 12.18
C ASN A 29 7.27 -1.04 11.01
N THR A 30 6.00 -0.95 10.64
CA THR A 30 5.48 -1.69 9.48
C THR A 30 5.35 -0.75 8.31
N ARG A 31 5.57 -1.28 7.11
CA ARG A 31 5.50 -0.49 5.88
C ARG A 31 4.36 -0.97 5.02
N HIS A 32 3.65 -0.04 4.42
CA HIS A 32 2.42 -0.31 3.69
C HIS A 32 2.41 0.46 2.38
N LEU A 33 1.85 -0.17 1.35
CA LEU A 33 1.62 0.52 0.09
C LEU A 33 0.34 1.33 0.18
N VAL A 34 0.38 2.53 -0.38
CA VAL A 34 -0.79 3.39 -0.50
C VAL A 34 -0.82 3.84 -1.95
N GLY A 35 -1.93 3.59 -2.64
CA GLY A 35 -1.99 3.97 -4.04
C GLY A 35 -3.34 3.67 -4.64
N TYR A 36 -3.42 3.84 -5.95
CA TYR A 36 -4.66 3.60 -6.66
C TYR A 36 -4.63 2.22 -7.30
N ASN A 37 -5.59 1.40 -6.93
CA ASN A 37 -5.73 0.04 -7.44
C ASN A 37 -6.38 0.10 -8.81
N LEU A 38 -5.58 -0.11 -9.85
CA LEU A 38 -6.07 -0.07 -11.22
C LEU A 38 -6.97 -1.26 -11.54
N THR A 39 -6.73 -2.36 -10.87
CA THR A 39 -7.49 -3.58 -11.14
C THR A 39 -8.94 -3.42 -10.71
N GLU A 40 -9.17 -2.82 -9.55
CA GLU A 40 -10.52 -2.68 -9.01
C GLU A 40 -10.96 -1.23 -8.90
N GLN A 41 -10.14 -0.31 -9.39
CA GLN A 41 -10.49 1.11 -9.49
C GLN A 41 -10.88 1.73 -8.15
N GLU A 42 -9.98 1.63 -7.20
CA GLU A 42 -10.22 2.19 -5.88
C GLU A 42 -8.91 2.55 -5.21
N GLY A 43 -8.98 3.47 -4.25
CA GLY A 43 -7.84 3.76 -3.40
C GLY A 43 -7.56 2.55 -2.53
N ARG A 44 -6.28 2.33 -2.19
CA ARG A 44 -5.92 1.11 -1.48
C ARG A 44 -4.76 1.32 -0.52
N VAL A 45 -4.87 0.69 0.64
CA VAL A 45 -3.78 0.57 1.60
C VAL A 45 -3.54 -0.92 1.80
N SER A 46 -2.32 -1.36 1.67
CA SER A 46 -2.00 -2.79 1.78
C SER A 46 -1.78 -3.19 3.23
N SER A 47 -1.79 -4.49 3.47
CA SER A 47 -1.22 -5.01 4.71
C SER A 47 0.28 -4.76 4.67
N ARG A 48 1.00 -5.11 5.74
CA ARG A 48 2.41 -4.75 5.80
C ARG A 48 3.21 -5.49 4.73
N ILE A 49 4.20 -4.81 4.22
CA ILE A 49 5.06 -5.36 3.18
C ILE A 49 6.00 -6.40 3.78
N THR A 50 6.09 -7.54 3.14
CA THR A 50 7.00 -8.61 3.58
C THR A 50 8.13 -8.86 2.60
N ASP A 51 7.96 -8.46 1.35
CA ASP A 51 8.99 -8.68 0.34
C ASP A 51 8.87 -7.69 -0.79
N TYR A 52 9.99 -7.34 -1.40
CA TYR A 52 9.99 -6.39 -2.50
C TYR A 52 10.97 -6.88 -3.58
N ASP A 53 10.45 -7.07 -4.78
CA ASP A 53 11.25 -7.46 -5.93
C ASP A 53 11.45 -6.22 -6.80
N ALA A 54 12.61 -5.60 -6.66
CA ALA A 54 12.88 -4.35 -7.35
C ALA A 54 12.92 -4.51 -8.86
N GLU A 55 13.43 -5.63 -9.34
CA GLU A 55 13.55 -5.84 -10.77
C GLU A 55 12.20 -5.94 -11.44
N ARG A 56 11.27 -6.63 -10.80
CA ARG A 56 9.95 -6.82 -11.36
C ARG A 56 8.95 -5.80 -10.86
N ARG A 57 9.38 -4.98 -9.92
CA ARG A 57 8.53 -3.96 -9.32
C ARG A 57 7.28 -4.57 -8.72
N ARG A 58 7.49 -5.62 -7.94
CA ARG A 58 6.41 -6.33 -7.28
C ARG A 58 6.63 -6.34 -5.79
N VAL A 59 5.56 -6.14 -5.06
CA VAL A 59 5.58 -6.08 -3.61
C VAL A 59 4.63 -7.14 -3.08
N THR A 60 5.14 -7.98 -2.16
CA THR A 60 4.30 -8.97 -1.49
C THR A 60 4.00 -8.47 -0.10
N THR A 61 2.77 -8.68 0.35
CA THR A 61 2.35 -8.21 1.66
C THR A 61 1.96 -9.40 2.53
N GLU A 62 1.74 -9.11 3.81
CA GLU A 62 1.47 -10.14 4.80
C GLU A 62 0.28 -11.02 4.44
N SER A 63 -0.72 -10.45 3.79
CA SER A 63 -1.88 -11.22 3.37
C SER A 63 -1.57 -12.22 2.25
N GLY A 64 -0.37 -12.13 1.68
CA GLY A 64 -0.01 -12.97 0.55
C GLY A 64 -0.29 -12.32 -0.79
N ARG A 65 -0.94 -11.18 -0.79
CA ARG A 65 -1.27 -10.50 -2.04
C ARG A 65 -0.02 -9.83 -2.62
N VAL A 66 0.05 -9.82 -3.94
CA VAL A 66 1.16 -9.21 -4.67
C VAL A 66 0.67 -7.96 -5.37
N TYR A 67 1.43 -6.89 -5.28
CA TYR A 67 1.11 -5.63 -5.95
C TYR A 67 2.17 -5.35 -6.99
N GLU A 68 1.72 -5.12 -8.22
CA GLU A 68 2.61 -4.67 -9.28
C GLU A 68 2.60 -3.15 -9.29
N LEU A 69 3.77 -2.55 -9.19
CA LEU A 69 3.88 -1.09 -9.15
C LEU A 69 3.94 -0.56 -10.57
N VAL A 70 2.97 0.29 -10.92
CA VAL A 70 2.83 0.82 -12.25
C VAL A 70 3.23 2.29 -12.25
N GLY A 71 4.19 2.64 -13.11
CA GLY A 71 4.61 4.02 -13.23
C GLY A 71 5.37 4.51 -12.02
N ASP A 72 5.50 5.81 -11.92
CA ASP A 72 6.25 6.46 -10.86
C ASP A 72 5.38 6.63 -9.62
N PRO A 73 6.01 6.79 -8.46
CA PRO A 73 5.27 7.14 -7.26
C PRO A 73 4.48 8.42 -7.46
N GLY A 74 3.38 8.55 -6.76
CA GLY A 74 2.55 9.73 -6.92
C GLY A 74 1.52 9.86 -5.82
N TYR A 75 0.56 10.72 -6.08
CA TYR A 75 -0.48 11.06 -5.14
C TYR A 75 -1.84 10.69 -5.74
N ASN A 76 -2.71 10.15 -4.92
CA ASN A 76 -4.08 9.85 -5.33
C ASN A 76 -5.03 10.17 -4.19
N GLY A 77 -6.02 11.01 -4.46
CA GLY A 77 -6.94 11.46 -3.43
C GLY A 77 -7.75 10.34 -2.79
N ASP A 78 -8.17 9.37 -3.60
CA ASP A 78 -8.92 8.25 -3.06
C ASP A 78 -8.05 7.42 -2.12
N ALA A 79 -6.79 7.22 -2.50
CA ALA A 79 -5.87 6.47 -1.67
C ALA A 79 -5.60 7.20 -0.35
N GLU A 80 -5.49 8.53 -0.40
CA GLU A 80 -5.27 9.30 0.82
C GLU A 80 -6.46 9.20 1.76
N TYR A 81 -7.65 9.19 1.19
CA TYR A 81 -8.86 9.04 2.01
C TYR A 81 -8.86 7.69 2.72
N VAL A 82 -8.52 6.63 1.99
CA VAL A 82 -8.47 5.30 2.58
C VAL A 82 -7.38 5.24 3.65
N TRP A 83 -6.25 5.88 3.40
CA TRP A 83 -5.14 5.92 4.36
C TRP A 83 -5.56 6.56 5.66
N LYS A 84 -6.25 7.70 5.58
CA LYS A 84 -6.72 8.39 6.81
C LYS A 84 -7.65 7.51 7.62
N ASN A 85 -8.57 6.83 6.94
CA ASN A 85 -9.51 5.97 7.62
C ASN A 85 -8.83 4.75 8.19
N TRP A 86 -7.86 4.23 7.48
CA TRP A 86 -7.09 3.08 7.93
C TRP A 86 -6.35 3.42 9.23
N LEU A 87 -5.71 4.59 9.27
CA LEU A 87 -5.04 5.02 10.50
C LEU A 87 -6.01 5.14 11.66
N ARG A 88 -7.18 5.66 11.38
CA ARG A 88 -8.20 5.82 12.42
C ARG A 88 -8.63 4.47 12.98
N LEU A 89 -8.81 3.49 12.11
CA LEU A 89 -9.21 2.16 12.54
C LEU A 89 -8.15 1.46 13.36
N LEU A 90 -6.91 1.80 13.15
CA LEU A 90 -5.84 1.27 13.98
C LEU A 90 -5.82 1.88 15.37
N GLY A 91 -6.67 2.87 15.62
CA GLY A 91 -6.57 3.62 16.86
C GLY A 91 -5.31 4.42 16.88
N ALA A 92 -4.90 4.89 15.73
CA ALA A 92 -3.56 5.41 15.56
C ALA A 92 -3.54 6.91 15.41
N GLU A 93 -4.43 7.59 16.07
CA GLU A 93 -4.37 9.04 16.09
C GLU A 93 -3.03 9.50 16.65
N ALA A 94 -2.43 8.64 17.43
CA ALA A 94 -1.11 8.95 17.97
C ALA A 94 0.00 8.40 17.09
N ALA A 95 -0.35 7.73 16.02
CA ALA A 95 0.69 7.11 15.21
C ALA A 95 1.42 8.16 14.43
N ALA A 96 2.73 8.08 14.47
CA ALA A 96 3.56 8.83 13.55
C ALA A 96 3.77 7.95 12.33
N TRP A 97 3.81 8.56 11.17
CA TRP A 97 4.15 7.82 9.97
C TRP A 97 5.03 8.69 9.09
N SER A 98 5.76 8.05 8.23
CA SER A 98 6.61 8.77 7.29
C SER A 98 6.58 8.09 5.94
N ASP A 99 6.83 8.88 4.90
CA ASP A 99 6.91 8.37 3.55
C ASP A 99 8.31 7.84 3.35
N VAL A 100 8.41 6.54 3.09
CA VAL A 100 9.69 5.90 2.88
C VAL A 100 9.84 5.40 1.45
N THR A 101 9.07 5.97 0.55
CA THR A 101 9.06 5.54 -0.84
C THR A 101 10.45 5.52 -1.45
N HIS A 102 11.26 6.52 -1.12
CA HIS A 102 12.59 6.61 -1.73
C HIS A 102 13.50 5.45 -1.35
N ASP A 103 13.20 4.74 -0.25
CA ASP A 103 13.98 3.55 0.10
C ASP A 103 13.79 2.43 -0.90
N TYR A 104 12.71 2.51 -1.68
CA TYR A 104 12.35 1.46 -2.62
C TYR A 104 12.62 1.85 -4.06
N LEU A 105 13.01 3.09 -4.29
CA LEU A 105 13.34 3.52 -5.63
C LEU A 105 14.73 3.04 -5.96
N HIS A 106 14.87 2.53 -7.17
CA HIS A 106 16.15 2.02 -7.60
C HIS A 106 17.11 3.17 -7.87
N LYS A 107 18.28 3.10 -7.32
CA LYS A 107 19.28 4.13 -7.52
C LYS A 107 20.45 3.61 -8.26
N GLU A 108 21.00 4.44 -9.10
CA GLU A 108 22.18 4.06 -9.85
C GLU A 108 23.42 4.68 -9.30
#